data_9483a0ed4028b7f996cea3eb62b3edf4
#
_entry.id   9483a0ed4028b7f996cea3eb62b3edf4
#
_cell.length_a   1.000
_cell.length_b   1.000
_cell.length_c   1.000
_cell.angle_alpha   90.00
_cell.angle_beta   90.00
_cell.angle_gamma   90.00
#
_symmetry.space_group_name_H-M   'P 1'
#
loop_
_entity.id
_entity.type
_entity.pdbx_description
1 polymer ?
#
loop_
_entity_poly.entity_id
_entity_poly.type
_entity_poly.pdbx_seq_one_letter_code
_entity_poly.pdbx_strand_id
1 'polypeptide(L)'
;LLHDMDVLEIVGTGGDGSNSFNISTTSSMVIAAAGIPVAKHGNRAASSKSGAADVLEALGIKIDVPPEKSTELLKKIQICFLFAQNYHIAMKYVGPIRKELGIRTVFNILGPLSNPAGANMELMGVYDQSLVEPLAQVMANLGVVRGMVVYGQDKLDEISMCAATSVCEIKDGKFISYEIAPEQFGYER
;
A
#
# COMPACT_ATOMS: atom_id res chain seq x y z
N LEU A 1 16.07 7.48 2.96
CA LEU A 1 15.93 8.94 3.13
C LEU A 1 15.37 9.35 4.50
N LEU A 2 14.81 8.46 5.29
CA LEU A 2 14.17 8.75 6.59
C LEU A 2 14.63 7.74 7.66
N HIS A 3 15.92 7.45 7.71
CA HIS A 3 16.51 6.43 8.60
C HIS A 3 16.29 6.69 10.11
N ASP A 4 15.83 7.87 10.49
CA ASP A 4 15.68 8.30 11.88
C ASP A 4 14.22 8.38 12.34
N MET A 5 13.26 7.87 11.54
CA MET A 5 11.85 7.91 11.94
C MET A 5 11.09 6.67 11.47
N ASP A 6 10.21 6.18 12.32
CA ASP A 6 9.28 5.12 11.95
C ASP A 6 8.23 5.68 10.99
N VAL A 7 8.09 5.04 9.84
CA VAL A 7 7.19 5.49 8.76
C VAL A 7 6.39 4.32 8.25
N LEU A 8 5.09 4.52 8.10
CA LEU A 8 4.15 3.53 7.60
C LEU A 8 3.89 3.72 6.09
N GLU A 9 3.91 2.61 5.35
CA GLU A 9 3.30 2.46 4.03
C GLU A 9 1.98 1.72 4.18
N ILE A 10 0.96 2.16 3.42
CA ILE A 10 -0.28 1.41 3.25
C ILE A 10 -0.56 1.30 1.76
N VAL A 11 -0.57 0.09 1.26
CA VAL A 11 -0.65 -0.15 -0.18
C VAL A 11 -1.36 -1.46 -0.49
N GLY A 12 -2.08 -1.52 -1.61
CA GLY A 12 -2.58 -2.76 -2.20
C GLY A 12 -1.84 -3.09 -3.48
N THR A 13 -1.78 -4.36 -3.83
CA THR A 13 -1.25 -4.81 -5.13
C THR A 13 -2.11 -4.35 -6.30
N GLY A 14 -3.38 -4.04 -6.02
CA GLY A 14 -4.38 -3.80 -7.05
C GLY A 14 -4.73 -5.08 -7.81
N GLY A 15 -5.61 -4.92 -8.79
CA GLY A 15 -5.97 -6.05 -9.68
C GLY A 15 -6.94 -7.06 -9.06
N ASP A 16 -7.54 -6.75 -7.94
CA ASP A 16 -8.57 -7.56 -7.25
C ASP A 16 -9.93 -7.52 -7.96
N GLY A 17 -10.18 -6.49 -8.77
CA GLY A 17 -11.43 -6.30 -9.52
C GLY A 17 -12.62 -5.84 -8.66
N SER A 18 -12.41 -5.45 -7.41
CA SER A 18 -13.46 -5.09 -6.46
C SER A 18 -14.19 -3.79 -6.83
N ASN A 19 -13.52 -2.88 -7.54
CA ASN A 19 -14.01 -1.52 -7.81
C ASN A 19 -14.38 -0.75 -6.53
N SER A 20 -13.71 -1.02 -5.43
CA SER A 20 -13.87 -0.30 -4.16
C SER A 20 -13.45 1.17 -4.30
N PHE A 21 -13.80 2.00 -3.32
CA PHE A 21 -13.20 3.34 -3.20
C PHE A 21 -11.72 3.21 -2.78
N ASN A 22 -10.99 4.34 -2.79
CA ASN A 22 -9.56 4.35 -2.46
C ASN A 22 -9.32 4.15 -0.94
N ILE A 23 -9.52 2.91 -0.45
CA ILE A 23 -9.48 2.53 0.97
C ILE A 23 -8.12 2.89 1.57
N SER A 24 -7.02 2.40 1.00
CA SER A 24 -5.67 2.64 1.54
C SER A 24 -5.30 4.13 1.54
N THR A 25 -5.75 4.92 0.55
CA THR A 25 -5.52 6.37 0.52
C THR A 25 -6.29 7.09 1.63
N THR A 26 -7.56 6.73 1.83
CA THR A 26 -8.38 7.29 2.91
C THR A 26 -7.84 6.91 4.28
N SER A 27 -7.47 5.65 4.49
CA SER A 27 -6.86 5.15 5.72
C SER A 27 -5.55 5.87 6.04
N SER A 28 -4.73 6.18 5.03
CA SER A 28 -3.50 6.95 5.20
C SER A 28 -3.72 8.31 5.84
N MET A 29 -4.78 9.02 5.44
CA MET A 29 -5.13 10.33 6.02
C MET A 29 -5.57 10.20 7.48
N VAL A 30 -6.41 9.19 7.78
CA VAL A 30 -6.90 8.95 9.15
C VAL A 30 -5.75 8.58 10.08
N ILE A 31 -4.85 7.71 9.64
CA ILE A 31 -3.70 7.25 10.42
C ILE A 31 -2.70 8.39 10.67
N ALA A 32 -2.44 9.20 9.64
CA ALA A 32 -1.60 10.38 9.81
C ALA A 32 -2.20 11.39 10.80
N ALA A 33 -3.52 11.60 10.75
CA ALA A 33 -4.23 12.44 11.72
C ALA A 33 -4.17 11.87 13.14
N ALA A 34 -4.02 10.56 13.31
CA ALA A 34 -3.77 9.90 14.59
C ALA A 34 -2.31 10.00 15.07
N GLY A 35 -1.43 10.68 14.32
CA GLY A 35 -0.04 10.92 14.69
C GLY A 35 0.98 9.89 14.25
N ILE A 36 0.61 8.97 13.35
CA ILE A 36 1.53 7.99 12.77
C ILE A 36 2.02 8.50 11.41
N PRO A 37 3.34 8.68 11.21
CA PRO A 37 3.87 9.16 9.93
C PRO A 37 3.59 8.17 8.79
N VAL A 38 2.98 8.66 7.70
CA VAL A 38 2.64 7.86 6.53
C VAL A 38 3.34 8.39 5.28
N ALA A 39 4.17 7.56 4.66
CA ALA A 39 4.75 7.83 3.34
C ALA A 39 4.05 6.96 2.31
N LYS A 40 2.92 7.44 1.78
CA LYS A 40 2.14 6.66 0.85
C LYS A 40 2.74 6.69 -0.55
N HIS A 41 3.20 5.53 -1.00
CA HIS A 41 3.60 5.33 -2.39
C HIS A 41 2.38 4.94 -3.23
N GLY A 42 2.27 5.48 -4.43
CA GLY A 42 1.13 5.18 -5.28
C GLY A 42 1.23 5.73 -6.69
N ASN A 43 0.30 5.29 -7.53
CA ASN A 43 0.26 5.64 -8.94
C ASN A 43 -1.18 6.00 -9.36
N ARG A 44 -1.33 6.36 -10.64
CA ARG A 44 -2.63 6.43 -11.32
C ARG A 44 -3.22 5.03 -11.47
N ALA A 45 -4.53 4.98 -11.69
CA ALA A 45 -5.23 3.72 -11.96
C ALA A 45 -4.59 2.97 -13.13
N ALA A 46 -4.36 1.67 -12.94
CA ALA A 46 -3.92 0.76 -14.00
C ALA A 46 -5.11 -0.06 -14.56
N SER A 47 -5.96 -0.56 -13.68
CA SER A 47 -7.13 -1.41 -14.01
C SER A 47 -8.42 -0.94 -13.34
N SER A 48 -8.34 -0.16 -12.27
CA SER A 48 -9.50 0.43 -11.58
C SER A 48 -9.93 1.75 -12.22
N LYS A 49 -11.05 2.31 -11.76
CA LYS A 49 -11.57 3.61 -12.22
C LYS A 49 -10.79 4.80 -11.66
N SER A 50 -10.16 4.66 -10.50
CA SER A 50 -9.43 5.73 -9.81
C SER A 50 -8.31 5.13 -8.96
N GLY A 51 -7.08 5.52 -9.23
CA GLY A 51 -5.90 5.21 -8.41
C GLY A 51 -5.68 6.25 -7.31
N ALA A 52 -4.70 6.01 -6.45
CA ALA A 52 -4.35 6.93 -5.36
C ALA A 52 -4.01 8.35 -5.87
N ALA A 53 -3.25 8.45 -6.96
CA ALA A 53 -2.89 9.73 -7.56
C ALA A 53 -4.12 10.48 -8.11
N ASP A 54 -5.05 9.75 -8.73
CA ASP A 54 -6.23 10.34 -9.37
C ASP A 54 -7.15 10.99 -8.32
N VAL A 55 -7.40 10.30 -7.20
CA VAL A 55 -8.25 10.85 -6.14
C VAL A 55 -7.59 12.04 -5.42
N LEU A 56 -6.28 12.00 -5.21
CA LEU A 56 -5.56 13.12 -4.59
C LEU A 56 -5.58 14.36 -5.45
N GLU A 57 -5.39 14.23 -6.77
CA GLU A 57 -5.53 15.35 -7.72
C GLU A 57 -6.95 15.90 -7.75
N ALA A 58 -7.97 15.03 -7.73
CA ALA A 58 -9.37 15.46 -7.67
C ALA A 58 -9.69 16.25 -6.40
N LEU A 59 -8.98 15.98 -5.30
CA LEU A 59 -9.05 16.73 -4.05
C LEU A 59 -8.20 18.04 -4.07
N GLY A 60 -7.56 18.36 -5.19
CA GLY A 60 -6.71 19.55 -5.32
C GLY A 60 -5.32 19.41 -4.73
N ILE A 61 -4.88 18.20 -4.38
CA ILE A 61 -3.55 17.93 -3.83
C ILE A 61 -2.55 17.82 -4.98
N LYS A 62 -1.47 18.60 -4.91
CA LYS A 62 -0.37 18.53 -5.88
C LYS A 62 0.47 17.28 -5.60
N ILE A 63 0.38 16.30 -6.49
CA ILE A 63 1.09 15.00 -6.35
C ILE A 63 2.51 15.01 -6.91
N ASP A 64 2.77 15.88 -7.89
CA ASP A 64 4.08 16.04 -8.52
C ASP A 64 4.91 17.06 -7.72
N VAL A 65 5.58 16.56 -6.70
CA VAL A 65 6.45 17.35 -5.83
C VAL A 65 7.83 16.70 -5.72
N PRO A 66 8.92 17.48 -5.57
CA PRO A 66 10.27 16.92 -5.42
C PRO A 66 10.42 16.16 -4.10
N PRO A 67 11.38 15.21 -4.01
CA PRO A 67 11.59 14.38 -2.80
C PRO A 67 11.83 15.17 -1.52
N GLU A 68 12.52 16.32 -1.61
CA GLU A 68 12.78 17.21 -0.47
C GLU A 68 11.47 17.75 0.11
N LYS A 69 10.50 18.07 -0.77
CA LYS A 69 9.18 18.54 -0.35
C LYS A 69 8.36 17.44 0.29
N SER A 70 8.43 16.21 -0.22
CA SER A 70 7.80 15.04 0.40
C SER A 70 8.33 14.81 1.83
N THR A 71 9.66 14.93 2.02
CA THR A 71 10.28 14.84 3.33
C THR A 71 9.82 15.95 4.29
N GLU A 72 9.71 17.19 3.79
CA GLU A 72 9.21 18.32 4.57
C GLU A 72 7.75 18.09 5.01
N LEU A 73 6.89 17.64 4.10
CA LEU A 73 5.48 17.33 4.39
C LEU A 73 5.36 16.24 5.45
N LEU A 74 6.10 15.15 5.30
CA LEU A 74 6.07 14.06 6.27
C LEU A 74 6.44 14.54 7.68
N LYS A 75 7.46 15.39 7.81
CA LYS A 75 7.88 15.97 9.10
C LYS A 75 6.87 16.98 9.68
N LYS A 76 6.17 17.73 8.83
CA LYS A 76 5.27 18.80 9.27
C LYS A 76 3.85 18.34 9.54
N ILE A 77 3.33 17.48 8.68
CA ILE A 77 1.91 17.05 8.69
C ILE A 77 1.72 15.54 8.75
N GLN A 78 2.79 14.79 9.02
CA GLN A 78 2.77 13.34 9.21
C GLN A 78 2.33 12.53 7.98
N ILE A 79 2.21 13.15 6.80
CA ILE A 79 1.85 12.44 5.58
C ILE A 79 2.54 13.05 4.36
N CYS A 80 3.03 12.18 3.46
CA CYS A 80 3.40 12.57 2.12
C CYS A 80 2.91 11.54 1.09
N PHE A 81 2.76 11.99 -0.16
CA PHE A 81 2.48 11.12 -1.28
C PHE A 81 3.71 11.05 -2.19
N LEU A 82 4.13 9.81 -2.48
CA LEU A 82 5.27 9.53 -3.34
C LEU A 82 4.74 9.02 -4.67
N PHE A 83 4.66 9.91 -5.65
CA PHE A 83 4.12 9.58 -6.97
C PHE A 83 5.10 8.65 -7.71
N ALA A 84 4.70 7.41 -7.96
CA ALA A 84 5.57 6.34 -8.46
C ALA A 84 6.34 6.71 -9.73
N GLN A 85 5.76 7.53 -10.61
CA GLN A 85 6.42 7.94 -11.86
C GLN A 85 7.65 8.82 -11.64
N ASN A 86 7.71 9.55 -10.51
CA ASN A 86 8.86 10.41 -10.18
C ASN A 86 10.05 9.60 -9.64
N TYR A 87 9.80 8.42 -9.10
CA TYR A 87 10.81 7.60 -8.43
C TYR A 87 11.25 6.38 -9.26
N HIS A 88 10.34 5.82 -10.07
CA HIS A 88 10.60 4.61 -10.87
C HIS A 88 10.67 4.92 -12.36
N ILE A 89 11.61 5.76 -12.76
CA ILE A 89 11.76 6.25 -14.14
C ILE A 89 11.89 5.10 -15.16
N ALA A 90 12.54 3.99 -14.78
CA ALA A 90 12.68 2.82 -15.65
C ALA A 90 11.34 2.17 -16.04
N MET A 91 10.30 2.37 -15.23
CA MET A 91 8.96 1.81 -15.51
C MET A 91 8.31 2.38 -16.78
N LYS A 92 8.76 3.54 -17.26
CA LYS A 92 8.29 4.09 -18.57
C LYS A 92 8.54 3.14 -19.75
N TYR A 93 9.58 2.31 -19.66
CA TYR A 93 9.91 1.33 -20.70
C TYR A 93 9.09 0.04 -20.57
N VAL A 94 8.71 -0.32 -19.36
CA VAL A 94 7.98 -1.55 -19.05
C VAL A 94 6.46 -1.35 -19.16
N GLY A 95 5.97 -0.15 -18.84
CA GLY A 95 4.55 0.18 -18.80
C GLY A 95 3.78 -0.15 -20.09
N PRO A 96 4.24 0.27 -21.27
CA PRO A 96 3.59 -0.08 -22.55
C PRO A 96 3.50 -1.58 -22.79
N ILE A 97 4.57 -2.33 -22.50
CA ILE A 97 4.64 -3.78 -22.66
C ILE A 97 3.64 -4.48 -21.73
N ARG A 98 3.57 -4.05 -20.47
CA ARG A 98 2.58 -4.58 -19.50
C ARG A 98 1.14 -4.35 -19.97
N LYS A 99 0.87 -3.18 -20.52
CA LYS A 99 -0.46 -2.84 -21.05
C LYS A 99 -0.83 -3.71 -22.25
N GLU A 100 0.12 -3.98 -23.14
CA GLU A 100 -0.07 -4.83 -24.32
C GLU A 100 -0.28 -6.31 -23.92
N LEU A 101 0.49 -6.80 -22.95
CA LEU A 101 0.33 -8.16 -22.42
C LEU A 101 -1.01 -8.40 -21.75
N GLY A 102 -1.57 -7.40 -21.05
CA GLY A 102 -2.87 -7.49 -20.38
C GLY A 102 -2.98 -8.54 -19.27
N ILE A 103 -1.85 -9.12 -18.83
CA ILE A 103 -1.78 -10.16 -17.80
C ILE A 103 -1.11 -9.66 -16.53
N ARG A 104 -1.34 -10.34 -15.42
CA ARG A 104 -0.59 -10.12 -14.18
C ARG A 104 0.85 -10.58 -14.34
N THR A 105 1.77 -9.81 -13.82
CA THR A 105 3.22 -10.09 -13.84
C THR A 105 3.81 -9.79 -12.46
N VAL A 106 5.08 -10.11 -12.27
CA VAL A 106 5.82 -9.75 -11.04
C VAL A 106 5.73 -8.24 -10.71
N PHE A 107 5.59 -7.38 -11.70
CA PHE A 107 5.43 -5.93 -11.50
C PHE A 107 4.16 -5.53 -10.74
N ASN A 108 3.17 -6.42 -10.60
CA ASN A 108 1.99 -6.16 -9.79
C ASN A 108 2.30 -6.21 -8.28
N ILE A 109 3.33 -6.95 -7.89
CA ILE A 109 3.77 -7.07 -6.49
C ILE A 109 5.03 -6.26 -6.18
N LEU A 110 5.82 -5.86 -7.18
CA LEU A 110 7.04 -5.07 -6.96
C LEU A 110 6.75 -3.63 -6.56
N GLY A 111 5.64 -3.04 -7.04
CA GLY A 111 5.25 -1.68 -6.69
C GLY A 111 5.14 -1.45 -5.18
N PRO A 112 4.31 -2.23 -4.47
CA PRO A 112 4.24 -2.19 -3.01
C PRO A 112 5.59 -2.33 -2.31
N LEU A 113 6.43 -3.26 -2.75
CA LEU A 113 7.73 -3.58 -2.14
C LEU A 113 8.84 -2.55 -2.41
N SER A 114 8.55 -1.46 -3.12
CA SER A 114 9.56 -0.51 -3.61
C SER A 114 9.31 0.93 -3.19
N ASN A 115 8.78 1.13 -1.96
CA ASN A 115 8.55 2.47 -1.42
C ASN A 115 9.88 3.25 -1.32
N PRO A 116 9.99 4.40 -2.02
CA PRO A 116 11.24 5.16 -2.07
C PRO A 116 11.60 5.86 -0.75
N ALA A 117 10.69 5.95 0.21
CA ALA A 117 10.98 6.47 1.55
C ALA A 117 11.75 5.46 2.41
N GLY A 118 11.76 4.17 2.04
CA GLY A 118 12.30 3.11 2.89
C GLY A 118 11.46 2.92 4.15
N ALA A 119 10.13 2.90 4.00
CA ALA A 119 9.21 2.68 5.11
C ALA A 119 9.56 1.38 5.86
N ASN A 120 9.67 1.46 7.16
CA ASN A 120 10.00 0.32 8.03
C ASN A 120 8.76 -0.31 8.69
N MET A 121 7.58 0.28 8.45
CA MET A 121 6.28 -0.31 8.78
C MET A 121 5.44 -0.38 7.50
N GLU A 122 4.69 -1.47 7.32
CA GLU A 122 3.90 -1.64 6.09
C GLU A 122 2.63 -2.48 6.32
N LEU A 123 1.50 -1.98 5.79
CA LEU A 123 0.29 -2.76 5.58
C LEU A 123 0.12 -2.98 4.07
N MET A 124 0.24 -4.23 3.63
CA MET A 124 0.11 -4.62 2.23
C MET A 124 -1.12 -5.49 2.00
N GLY A 125 -2.06 -5.03 1.16
CA GLY A 125 -3.14 -5.85 0.65
C GLY A 125 -2.73 -6.62 -0.61
N VAL A 126 -3.16 -7.88 -0.73
CA VAL A 126 -2.81 -8.73 -1.87
C VAL A 126 -4.07 -9.26 -2.56
N TYR A 127 -3.98 -9.41 -3.89
CA TYR A 127 -5.09 -9.89 -4.73
C TYR A 127 -5.30 -11.42 -4.68
N ASP A 128 -4.42 -12.17 -3.99
CA ASP A 128 -4.48 -13.62 -3.90
C ASP A 128 -3.95 -14.08 -2.53
N GLN A 129 -4.70 -14.96 -1.89
CA GLN A 129 -4.37 -15.46 -0.55
C GLN A 129 -3.01 -16.17 -0.50
N SER A 130 -2.60 -16.83 -1.57
CA SER A 130 -1.31 -17.53 -1.64
C SER A 130 -0.09 -16.60 -1.54
N LEU A 131 -0.30 -15.28 -1.69
CA LEU A 131 0.75 -14.27 -1.57
C LEU A 131 0.95 -13.76 -0.14
N VAL A 132 0.03 -14.03 0.79
CA VAL A 132 0.03 -13.46 2.14
C VAL A 132 1.33 -13.77 2.89
N GLU A 133 1.65 -15.04 3.07
CA GLU A 133 2.87 -15.44 3.79
C GLU A 133 4.17 -15.17 3.01
N PRO A 134 4.27 -15.50 1.70
CA PRO A 134 5.49 -15.20 0.94
C PRO A 134 5.84 -13.71 0.92
N LEU A 135 4.87 -12.81 0.75
CA LEU A 135 5.16 -11.38 0.73
C LEU A 135 5.48 -10.82 2.11
N ALA A 136 4.91 -11.36 3.19
CA ALA A 136 5.34 -11.02 4.54
C ALA A 136 6.83 -11.36 4.75
N GLN A 137 7.30 -12.52 4.29
CA GLN A 137 8.71 -12.89 4.34
C GLN A 137 9.57 -11.94 3.50
N VAL A 138 9.13 -11.56 2.30
CA VAL A 138 9.85 -10.61 1.44
C VAL A 138 9.94 -9.24 2.11
N MET A 139 8.84 -8.72 2.66
CA MET A 139 8.82 -7.44 3.38
C MET A 139 9.84 -7.41 4.53
N ALA A 140 9.87 -8.46 5.34
CA ALA A 140 10.84 -8.57 6.43
C ALA A 140 12.30 -8.60 5.92
N ASN A 141 12.56 -9.32 4.83
CA ASN A 141 13.88 -9.36 4.19
C ASN A 141 14.30 -8.00 3.61
N LEU A 142 13.34 -7.15 3.23
CA LEU A 142 13.56 -5.79 2.75
C LEU A 142 13.69 -4.76 3.88
N GLY A 143 13.58 -5.17 5.14
CA GLY A 143 13.80 -4.33 6.31
C GLY A 143 12.54 -3.80 6.98
N VAL A 144 11.36 -4.28 6.61
CA VAL A 144 10.12 -3.99 7.35
C VAL A 144 10.20 -4.69 8.72
N VAL A 145 10.17 -3.89 9.78
CA VAL A 145 10.29 -4.40 11.16
C VAL A 145 8.92 -4.71 11.77
N ARG A 146 7.87 -4.07 11.26
CA ARG A 146 6.51 -4.27 11.70
C ARG A 146 5.55 -4.09 10.53
N GLY A 147 4.70 -5.07 10.29
CA GLY A 147 3.78 -4.99 9.16
C GLY A 147 2.77 -6.12 9.13
N MET A 148 1.87 -6.02 8.17
CA MET A 148 0.87 -7.04 7.89
C MET A 148 0.72 -7.19 6.38
N VAL A 149 0.62 -8.42 5.91
CA VAL A 149 0.09 -8.73 4.59
C VAL A 149 -1.31 -9.28 4.77
N VAL A 150 -2.28 -8.72 4.05
CA VAL A 150 -3.71 -9.01 4.24
C VAL A 150 -4.40 -9.41 2.94
N TYR A 151 -5.42 -10.26 3.06
CA TYR A 151 -6.28 -10.66 1.96
C TYR A 151 -7.70 -10.85 2.47
N GLY A 152 -8.64 -10.02 1.99
CA GLY A 152 -10.06 -10.19 2.23
C GLY A 152 -10.59 -11.43 1.49
N GLN A 153 -11.27 -12.33 2.20
CA GLN A 153 -11.73 -13.60 1.63
C GLN A 153 -12.84 -13.41 0.57
N ASP A 154 -13.38 -12.23 0.44
CA ASP A 154 -14.22 -11.77 -0.67
C ASP A 154 -13.42 -11.29 -1.90
N LYS A 155 -12.12 -11.63 -1.96
CA LYS A 155 -11.14 -11.28 -3.01
C LYS A 155 -10.70 -9.82 -3.01
N LEU A 156 -10.79 -9.16 -1.87
CA LEU A 156 -10.36 -7.78 -1.69
C LEU A 156 -8.89 -7.71 -1.28
N ASP A 157 -8.11 -6.84 -1.90
CA ASP A 157 -6.72 -6.55 -1.51
C ASP A 157 -6.63 -5.51 -0.38
N GLU A 158 -7.52 -5.62 0.60
CA GLU A 158 -7.66 -4.76 1.77
C GLU A 158 -8.22 -5.58 2.94
N ILE A 159 -8.34 -4.98 4.12
CA ILE A 159 -9.12 -5.54 5.22
C ILE A 159 -10.60 -5.41 4.88
N SER A 160 -11.31 -6.54 4.75
CA SER A 160 -12.70 -6.56 4.35
C SER A 160 -13.65 -6.26 5.51
N MET A 161 -14.71 -5.50 5.19
CA MET A 161 -15.88 -5.30 6.07
C MET A 161 -17.01 -6.27 5.77
N CYS A 162 -16.89 -7.09 4.70
CA CYS A 162 -17.93 -8.01 4.23
C CYS A 162 -17.55 -9.49 4.41
N ALA A 163 -16.28 -9.77 4.71
CA ALA A 163 -15.77 -11.13 4.87
C ALA A 163 -14.67 -11.17 5.94
N ALA A 164 -14.22 -12.37 6.31
CA ALA A 164 -13.00 -12.52 7.06
C ALA A 164 -11.79 -12.06 6.23
N THR A 165 -10.73 -11.66 6.89
CA THR A 165 -9.46 -11.27 6.24
C THR A 165 -8.35 -12.14 6.79
N SER A 166 -7.63 -12.82 5.89
CA SER A 166 -6.42 -13.55 6.23
C SER A 166 -5.27 -12.57 6.43
N VAL A 167 -4.50 -12.74 7.49
CA VAL A 167 -3.40 -11.85 7.90
C VAL A 167 -2.14 -12.68 8.15
N CYS A 168 -1.00 -12.18 7.67
CA CYS A 168 0.31 -12.57 8.18
C CYS A 168 0.99 -11.32 8.74
N GLU A 169 1.13 -11.26 10.05
CA GLU A 169 1.75 -10.16 10.79
C GLU A 169 3.25 -10.41 10.97
N ILE A 170 4.04 -9.35 10.71
CA ILE A 170 5.47 -9.26 11.02
C ILE A 170 5.60 -8.46 12.30
N LYS A 171 6.10 -9.09 13.37
CA LYS A 171 6.32 -8.43 14.64
C LYS A 171 7.49 -9.06 15.39
N ASP A 172 8.44 -8.24 15.81
CA ASP A 172 9.61 -8.66 16.59
C ASP A 172 10.37 -9.83 15.94
N GLY A 173 10.54 -9.78 14.61
CA GLY A 173 11.19 -10.81 13.80
C GLY A 173 10.42 -12.13 13.68
N LYS A 174 9.15 -12.16 14.07
CA LYS A 174 8.27 -13.33 13.99
C LYS A 174 7.17 -13.10 12.98
N PHE A 175 6.67 -14.21 12.42
CA PHE A 175 5.51 -14.22 11.52
C PHE A 175 4.35 -14.92 12.24
N ILE A 176 3.21 -14.26 12.29
CA ILE A 176 2.01 -14.78 12.95
C ILE A 176 0.86 -14.72 11.94
N SER A 177 0.37 -15.89 11.52
CA SER A 177 -0.79 -15.97 10.63
C SER A 177 -2.06 -16.16 11.44
N TYR A 178 -3.09 -15.36 11.15
CA TYR A 178 -4.41 -15.42 11.78
C TYR A 178 -5.48 -14.83 10.85
N GLU A 179 -6.72 -14.91 11.29
CA GLU A 179 -7.85 -14.27 10.61
C GLU A 179 -8.45 -13.19 11.51
N ILE A 180 -8.91 -12.12 10.89
CA ILE A 180 -9.75 -11.09 11.52
C ILE A 180 -11.08 -11.01 10.80
N ALA A 181 -12.11 -10.62 11.54
CA ALA A 181 -13.47 -10.48 11.03
C ALA A 181 -14.09 -9.18 11.53
N PRO A 182 -15.02 -8.56 10.78
CA PRO A 182 -15.67 -7.30 11.15
C PRO A 182 -16.28 -7.31 12.55
N GLU A 183 -16.84 -8.43 12.96
CA GLU A 183 -17.48 -8.61 14.26
C GLU A 183 -16.53 -8.42 15.45
N GLN A 184 -15.24 -8.68 15.29
CA GLN A 184 -14.23 -8.42 16.31
C GLN A 184 -14.02 -6.93 16.60
N PHE A 185 -14.46 -6.08 15.66
CA PHE A 185 -14.40 -4.61 15.75
C PHE A 185 -15.78 -3.97 16.02
N GLY A 186 -16.79 -4.79 16.32
CA GLY A 186 -18.15 -4.32 16.63
C GLY A 186 -19.01 -3.99 15.42
N TYR A 187 -18.66 -4.51 14.24
CA TYR A 187 -19.46 -4.35 13.02
C TYR A 187 -20.18 -5.65 12.66
N GLU A 188 -21.34 -5.53 12.03
CA GLU A 188 -22.06 -6.64 11.40
C GLU A 188 -21.70 -6.72 9.93
N ARG A 189 -21.66 -7.95 9.37
CA ARG A 189 -21.43 -8.18 7.93
C ARG A 189 -22.68 -7.86 7.13
#